data_eae0c6f35a15eac5a8357616d139f2e1
#
_entry.id   eae0c6f35a15eac5a8357616d139f2e1
#
_cell.length_a   1.000
_cell.length_b   1.000
_cell.length_c   1.000
_cell.angle_alpha   90.00
_cell.angle_beta   90.00
_cell.angle_gamma   90.00
#
_symmetry.space_group_name_H-M   'P 1'
#
loop_
_entity.id
_entity.type
_entity.pdbx_description
1 polymer ?
#
loop_
_entity_poly.entity_id
_entity_poly.type
_entity_poly.pdbx_seq_one_letter_code
_entity_poly.pdbx_strand_id
1 'polypeptide(L)'
;MTDAATASSRTMKGRNMVVVFFSRAGENYEVGEVTVGNTAKLAQEVARRTDSPMIEITRTEPYPERYAATSEMVQEEQRVNARPPFTLSGDVDALDSSDTVFLGYPIWCGDMPMPV
;
A
#
# COMPACT_ATOMS: atom_id res chain seq x y z
N MET A 1 6.31 -11.31 7.92
CA MET A 1 5.97 -10.42 6.79
C MET A 1 5.77 -11.24 5.55
N THR A 2 4.71 -11.07 4.86
CA THR A 2 4.44 -11.75 3.60
C THR A 2 4.28 -10.73 2.49
N ASP A 3 4.38 -11.20 1.24
CA ASP A 3 4.15 -10.36 0.08
C ASP A 3 2.74 -10.54 -0.50
N ALA A 4 1.84 -11.14 0.26
CA ALA A 4 0.45 -11.23 -0.14
C ALA A 4 -0.18 -9.84 -0.07
N ALA A 5 -0.91 -9.47 -1.11
CA ALA A 5 -1.61 -8.19 -1.14
C ALA A 5 -3.03 -8.37 -0.64
N THR A 6 -3.47 -7.42 0.17
CA THR A 6 -4.84 -7.35 0.66
C THR A 6 -5.48 -6.07 0.13
N ALA A 7 -6.73 -6.18 -0.28
CA ALA A 7 -7.48 -5.03 -0.75
C ALA A 7 -8.85 -5.00 -0.09
N SER A 8 -9.33 -3.78 0.16
CA SER A 8 -10.64 -3.54 0.75
C SER A 8 -11.38 -2.56 -0.14
N SER A 9 -12.63 -2.83 -0.43
CA SER A 9 -13.44 -2.01 -1.32
C SER A 9 -14.85 -1.82 -0.79
N ARG A 10 -15.36 -0.62 -0.99
CA ARG A 10 -16.77 -0.29 -0.77
C ARG A 10 -17.32 0.11 -2.13
N THR A 11 -17.89 -0.85 -2.83
CA THR A 11 -18.34 -0.64 -4.20
C THR A 11 -19.74 -0.04 -4.26
N MET A 12 -19.86 1.00 -5.04
CA MET A 12 -21.14 1.63 -5.36
C MET A 12 -21.25 1.74 -6.87
N LYS A 13 -22.32 1.23 -7.44
CA LYS A 13 -22.54 1.26 -8.89
C LYS A 13 -22.56 2.69 -9.41
N GLY A 14 -21.83 2.95 -10.49
CA GLY A 14 -21.80 4.25 -11.13
C GLY A 14 -21.13 5.35 -10.32
N ARG A 15 -20.39 4.98 -9.28
CA ARG A 15 -19.70 5.95 -8.43
C ARG A 15 -18.26 6.12 -8.85
N ASN A 16 -17.73 7.31 -8.56
CA ASN A 16 -16.31 7.57 -8.74
C ASN A 16 -15.51 6.77 -7.73
N MET A 17 -14.42 6.19 -8.19
CA MET A 17 -13.54 5.38 -7.36
C MET A 17 -12.11 5.90 -7.44
N VAL A 18 -11.40 5.79 -6.34
CA VAL A 18 -9.96 6.04 -6.27
C VAL A 18 -9.26 4.81 -5.71
N VAL A 19 -8.10 4.50 -6.26
CA VAL A 19 -7.25 3.41 -5.77
C VAL A 19 -6.14 4.01 -4.92
N VAL A 20 -6.13 3.69 -3.64
CA VAL A 20 -5.10 4.12 -2.69
C VAL A 20 -4.31 2.90 -2.28
N PHE A 21 -3.00 2.95 -2.37
CA PHE A 21 -2.19 1.78 -2.09
C PHE A 21 -0.86 2.12 -1.43
N PHE A 22 -0.35 1.14 -0.67
CA PHE A 22 1.00 1.12 -0.14
C PHE A 22 1.70 -0.11 -0.69
N SER A 23 2.90 0.06 -1.22
CA SER A 23 3.68 -1.06 -1.74
C SER A 23 5.15 -0.87 -1.43
N ARG A 24 5.92 -1.95 -1.56
CA ARG A 24 7.35 -1.94 -1.32
C ARG A 24 8.07 -2.71 -2.41
N ALA A 25 8.96 -2.04 -3.11
CA ALA A 25 9.96 -2.69 -3.94
C ALA A 25 11.10 -3.19 -3.06
N GLY A 26 12.04 -3.93 -3.64
CA GLY A 26 13.16 -4.49 -2.91
C GLY A 26 12.91 -5.94 -2.54
N GLU A 27 13.58 -6.43 -1.49
CA GLU A 27 13.48 -7.82 -1.04
C GLU A 27 12.20 -8.04 -0.23
N ASN A 28 11.38 -8.98 -0.68
CA ASN A 28 10.12 -9.34 -0.04
C ASN A 28 10.09 -10.82 0.33
N TYR A 29 9.26 -11.15 1.31
CA TYR A 29 9.13 -12.52 1.80
C TYR A 29 8.68 -13.46 0.69
N GLU A 30 9.42 -14.56 0.52
CA GLU A 30 9.19 -15.63 -0.46
C GLU A 30 9.37 -15.25 -1.93
N VAL A 31 9.38 -13.98 -2.29
CA VAL A 31 9.50 -13.56 -3.70
C VAL A 31 10.85 -12.91 -4.02
N GLY A 32 11.68 -12.61 -3.01
CA GLY A 32 12.97 -11.97 -3.21
C GLY A 32 12.86 -10.51 -3.60
N GLU A 33 13.83 -10.01 -4.36
CA GLU A 33 13.84 -8.62 -4.80
C GLU A 33 12.90 -8.40 -5.97
N VAL A 34 12.11 -7.31 -5.90
CA VAL A 34 11.23 -6.89 -6.98
C VAL A 34 11.45 -5.41 -7.26
N THR A 35 11.42 -5.03 -8.53
CA THR A 35 11.55 -3.63 -8.95
C THR A 35 10.28 -2.85 -8.67
N VAL A 36 9.12 -3.50 -8.85
CA VAL A 36 7.82 -2.93 -8.53
C VAL A 36 7.16 -3.89 -7.55
N GLY A 37 6.70 -3.37 -6.41
CA GLY A 37 6.06 -4.20 -5.39
C GLY A 37 4.77 -4.85 -5.90
N ASN A 38 4.43 -6.01 -5.35
CA ASN A 38 3.26 -6.76 -5.80
C ASN A 38 1.94 -6.02 -5.54
N THR A 39 1.84 -5.28 -4.44
CA THR A 39 0.66 -4.47 -4.16
C THR A 39 0.49 -3.37 -5.21
N ALA A 40 1.59 -2.75 -5.65
CA ALA A 40 1.54 -1.76 -6.72
C ALA A 40 1.05 -2.37 -8.03
N LYS A 41 1.49 -3.58 -8.36
CA LYS A 41 1.03 -4.30 -9.56
C LYS A 41 -0.48 -4.55 -9.50
N LEU A 42 -0.97 -4.99 -8.36
CA LEU A 42 -2.41 -5.22 -8.16
C LEU A 42 -3.19 -3.91 -8.26
N ALA A 43 -2.70 -2.85 -7.60
CA ALA A 43 -3.36 -1.55 -7.63
C ALA A 43 -3.43 -0.99 -9.05
N GLN A 44 -2.36 -1.13 -9.84
CA GLN A 44 -2.33 -0.70 -11.23
C GLN A 44 -3.38 -1.44 -12.05
N GLU A 45 -3.53 -2.75 -11.86
CA GLU A 45 -4.51 -3.56 -12.57
C GLU A 45 -5.94 -3.16 -12.20
N VAL A 46 -6.21 -2.92 -10.92
CA VAL A 46 -7.53 -2.46 -10.48
C VAL A 46 -7.85 -1.09 -11.07
N ALA A 47 -6.89 -0.16 -11.03
CA ALA A 47 -7.07 1.18 -11.57
C ALA A 47 -7.35 1.14 -13.08
N ARG A 48 -6.64 0.29 -13.81
CA ARG A 48 -6.82 0.12 -15.24
C ARG A 48 -8.21 -0.42 -15.56
N ARG A 49 -8.67 -1.44 -14.84
CA ARG A 49 -9.97 -2.08 -15.10
C ARG A 49 -11.15 -1.21 -14.72
N THR A 50 -10.96 -0.30 -13.77
CA THR A 50 -12.02 0.57 -13.28
C THR A 50 -11.90 1.99 -13.79
N ASP A 51 -10.88 2.29 -14.59
CA ASP A 51 -10.58 3.63 -15.08
C ASP A 51 -10.52 4.64 -13.93
N SER A 52 -9.79 4.29 -12.88
CA SER A 52 -9.73 5.06 -11.64
C SER A 52 -8.36 5.72 -11.46
N PRO A 53 -8.32 6.91 -10.84
CA PRO A 53 -7.05 7.51 -10.43
C PRO A 53 -6.40 6.70 -9.32
N MET A 54 -5.10 6.87 -9.15
CA MET A 54 -4.29 6.17 -8.16
C MET A 54 -3.61 7.15 -7.23
N ILE A 55 -3.52 6.76 -5.97
CA ILE A 55 -2.76 7.50 -4.95
C ILE A 55 -1.86 6.50 -4.23
N GLU A 56 -0.57 6.80 -4.19
CA GLU A 56 0.39 5.98 -3.46
C GLU A 56 0.68 6.57 -2.09
N ILE A 57 0.63 5.72 -1.06
CA ILE A 57 1.08 6.07 0.29
C ILE A 57 2.55 5.68 0.39
N THR A 58 3.41 6.62 0.74
CA THR A 58 4.84 6.38 0.89
C THR A 58 5.29 6.85 2.27
N ARG A 59 6.01 5.99 3.01
CA ARG A 59 6.61 6.42 4.26
C ARG A 59 7.64 7.50 3.97
N THR A 60 7.61 8.58 4.72
CA THR A 60 8.51 9.73 4.50
C THR A 60 9.98 9.30 4.54
N GLU A 61 10.35 8.44 5.50
CA GLU A 61 11.63 7.75 5.49
C GLU A 61 11.39 6.33 4.99
N PRO A 62 11.88 5.97 3.79
CA PRO A 62 11.62 4.65 3.23
C PRO A 62 12.13 3.52 4.12
N TYR A 63 11.43 2.40 4.10
CA TYR A 63 11.93 1.19 4.74
C TYR A 63 13.19 0.69 4.06
N PRO A 64 14.07 -0.01 4.80
CA PRO A 64 15.26 -0.61 4.21
C PRO A 64 14.91 -1.57 3.06
N GLU A 65 15.83 -1.71 2.10
CA GLU A 65 15.62 -2.62 0.96
C GLU A 65 15.64 -4.08 1.39
N ARG A 66 16.45 -4.42 2.40
CA ARG A 66 16.58 -5.78 2.90
C ARG A 66 15.34 -6.18 3.71
N TYR A 67 14.86 -7.39 3.45
CA TYR A 67 13.70 -7.94 4.13
C TYR A 67 13.90 -7.99 5.66
N ALA A 68 15.05 -8.50 6.12
CA ALA A 68 15.30 -8.66 7.55
C ALA A 68 15.28 -7.31 8.29
N ALA A 69 15.94 -6.30 7.75
CA ALA A 69 15.96 -4.97 8.37
C ALA A 69 14.58 -4.33 8.39
N THR A 70 13.82 -4.49 7.32
CA THR A 70 12.44 -3.99 7.26
C THR A 70 11.57 -4.70 8.27
N SER A 71 11.70 -6.02 8.38
CA SER A 71 10.93 -6.82 9.33
C SER A 71 11.17 -6.38 10.78
N GLU A 72 12.43 -6.09 11.15
CA GLU A 72 12.75 -5.58 12.48
C GLU A 72 12.08 -4.24 12.74
N MET A 73 12.13 -3.31 11.78
CA MET A 73 11.48 -2.01 11.91
C MET A 73 9.97 -2.15 12.04
N VAL A 74 9.35 -3.02 11.23
CA VAL A 74 7.90 -3.24 11.27
C VAL A 74 7.48 -3.80 12.61
N GLN A 75 8.22 -4.77 13.16
CA GLN A 75 7.90 -5.34 14.47
C GLN A 75 7.99 -4.29 15.58
N GLU A 76 9.02 -3.44 15.55
CA GLU A 76 9.16 -2.36 16.51
C GLU A 76 8.04 -1.33 16.38
N GLU A 77 7.68 -0.96 15.17
CA GLU A 77 6.56 -0.04 14.93
C GLU A 77 5.25 -0.62 15.46
N GLN A 78 5.01 -1.92 15.26
CA GLN A 78 3.83 -2.57 15.81
C GLN A 78 3.85 -2.60 17.34
N ARG A 79 5.01 -2.89 17.93
CA ARG A 79 5.17 -2.97 19.38
C ARG A 79 4.80 -1.66 20.07
N VAL A 80 5.19 -0.52 19.48
CA VAL A 80 4.92 0.80 20.05
C VAL A 80 3.69 1.48 19.46
N ASN A 81 2.97 0.79 18.59
CA ASN A 81 1.81 1.34 17.88
C ASN A 81 2.14 2.64 17.16
N ALA A 82 3.25 2.65 16.44
CA ALA A 82 3.77 3.83 15.76
C ALA A 82 2.83 4.31 14.64
N ARG A 83 2.88 5.60 14.37
CA ARG A 83 2.19 6.22 13.23
C ARG A 83 3.25 6.99 12.42
N PRO A 84 4.05 6.28 11.60
CA PRO A 84 5.14 6.91 10.87
C PRO A 84 4.62 7.98 9.91
N PRO A 85 5.35 9.09 9.73
CA PRO A 85 4.99 10.08 8.73
C PRO A 85 4.97 9.48 7.34
N PHE A 86 4.03 9.95 6.53
CA PHE A 86 3.87 9.47 5.15
C PHE A 86 3.56 10.62 4.20
N THR A 87 3.76 10.37 2.91
CA THR A 87 3.36 11.29 1.85
C THR A 87 2.41 10.58 0.92
N LEU A 88 1.55 11.35 0.26
CA LEU A 88 0.64 10.86 -0.77
C LEU A 88 1.11 11.39 -2.11
N SER A 89 1.20 10.49 -3.11
CA SER A 89 1.58 10.84 -4.47
C SER A 89 0.49 10.41 -5.44
N GLY A 90 0.20 11.25 -6.41
CA GLY A 90 -0.80 10.98 -7.43
C GLY A 90 -1.95 11.99 -7.39
N ASP A 91 -3.12 11.57 -7.79
CA ASP A 91 -4.31 12.43 -7.87
C ASP A 91 -4.99 12.55 -6.50
N VAL A 92 -4.35 13.28 -5.59
CA VAL A 92 -4.81 13.41 -4.20
C VAL A 92 -6.20 14.04 -4.12
N ASP A 93 -6.52 14.95 -5.03
CA ASP A 93 -7.84 15.61 -5.05
C ASP A 93 -8.98 14.61 -5.27
N ALA A 94 -8.68 13.46 -5.90
CA ALA A 94 -9.68 12.44 -6.13
C ALA A 94 -10.25 11.85 -4.84
N LEU A 95 -9.53 11.94 -3.72
CA LEU A 95 -10.04 11.46 -2.43
C LEU A 95 -11.34 12.17 -2.03
N ASP A 96 -11.37 13.50 -2.19
CA ASP A 96 -12.53 14.30 -1.81
C ASP A 96 -13.72 14.09 -2.74
N SER A 97 -13.46 13.77 -4.01
CA SER A 97 -14.49 13.64 -5.03
C SER A 97 -14.96 12.21 -5.24
N SER A 98 -14.33 11.22 -4.59
CA SER A 98 -14.66 9.81 -4.78
C SER A 98 -15.64 9.31 -3.73
N ASP A 99 -16.55 8.46 -4.17
CA ASP A 99 -17.52 7.79 -3.30
C ASP A 99 -17.01 6.42 -2.83
N THR A 100 -16.03 5.88 -3.52
CA THR A 100 -15.51 4.54 -3.27
C THR A 100 -13.99 4.61 -3.23
N VAL A 101 -13.39 3.97 -2.22
CA VAL A 101 -11.95 3.83 -2.09
C VAL A 101 -11.59 2.36 -2.12
N PHE A 102 -10.71 2.00 -3.05
CA PHE A 102 -10.09 0.68 -3.06
C PHE A 102 -8.72 0.82 -2.40
N LEU A 103 -8.56 0.22 -1.22
CA LEU A 103 -7.33 0.32 -0.43
C LEU A 103 -6.52 -0.95 -0.54
N GLY A 104 -5.30 -0.84 -1.08
CA GLY A 104 -4.40 -1.96 -1.26
C GLY A 104 -3.16 -1.84 -0.39
N TYR A 105 -2.77 -2.90 0.29
CA TYR A 105 -1.56 -2.95 1.10
C TYR A 105 -1.10 -4.40 1.28
N PRO A 106 0.22 -4.61 1.50
CA PRO A 106 0.70 -5.94 1.86
C PRO A 106 0.40 -6.24 3.32
N ILE A 107 0.31 -7.52 3.64
CA ILE A 107 0.18 -7.95 5.04
C ILE A 107 1.59 -8.12 5.60
N TRP A 108 1.95 -7.32 6.60
CA TRP A 108 3.25 -7.34 7.26
C TRP A 108 3.10 -7.75 8.72
N CYS A 109 3.75 -8.86 9.09
CA CYS A 109 3.70 -9.36 10.46
C CYS A 109 2.27 -9.47 10.99
N GLY A 110 1.36 -9.92 10.13
CA GLY A 110 -0.05 -10.13 10.47
C GLY A 110 -0.96 -8.91 10.43
N ASP A 111 -0.45 -7.75 10.00
CA ASP A 111 -1.23 -6.51 9.98
C ASP A 111 -0.87 -5.66 8.77
N MET A 112 -1.58 -4.55 8.58
CA MET A 112 -1.22 -3.59 7.57
C MET A 112 0.05 -2.84 7.98
N PRO A 113 0.82 -2.31 7.00
CA PRO A 113 1.95 -1.44 7.33
C PRO A 113 1.50 -0.23 8.14
N MET A 114 2.30 0.19 9.11
CA MET A 114 1.90 1.26 10.03
C MET A 114 1.66 2.62 9.36
N PRO A 115 2.31 2.97 8.19
CA PRO A 115 1.94 4.18 7.46
C PRO A 115 0.53 4.18 6.86
N VAL A 116 -0.09 3.04 6.71
CA VAL A 116 -1.46 2.90 6.19
C VAL A 116 -2.53 3.31 7.26
#